data_6be45bb6ecf8ae9090f6f1f62a3c8198
#
_entry.id   6be45bb6ecf8ae9090f6f1f62a3c8198
#
_cell.length_a   1.000
_cell.length_b   1.000
_cell.length_c   1.000
_cell.angle_alpha   90.00
_cell.angle_beta   90.00
_cell.angle_gamma   90.00
#
_symmetry.space_group_name_H-M   'P 1'
#
loop_
_entity.id
_entity.type
_entity.pdbx_description
1 polymer ?
#
loop_
_entity_poly.entity_id
_entity_poly.type
_entity_poly.pdbx_seq_one_letter_code
_entity_poly.pdbx_strand_id
1 'polypeptide(L)'
;MSQFTEYPVTAQVKTLMEVYTRKEHPSVFSPVASELPAGNRIRVQAAVVGDAVQGNPHWYRIDEDTFIWSGACTRIDPCPAFPPYTKVNWTAVVFEVR
;
A
#
# COMPACT_ATOMS: atom_id res chain seq x y z
N MET A 1 -7.45 16.29 8.06
CA MET A 1 -7.64 16.41 6.63
C MET A 1 -6.52 15.71 5.88
N SER A 2 -6.89 14.95 4.89
CA SER A 2 -5.92 14.19 4.12
C SER A 2 -5.11 15.11 3.20
N GLN A 3 -3.82 14.88 3.13
CA GLN A 3 -2.94 15.61 2.21
C GLN A 3 -2.54 14.74 1.04
N PHE A 4 -3.19 13.62 0.89
CA PHE A 4 -2.87 12.67 -0.18
C PHE A 4 -4.16 12.14 -0.76
N THR A 5 -4.04 11.62 -1.97
CA THR A 5 -5.21 11.13 -2.69
C THR A 5 -5.62 9.78 -2.16
N GLU A 6 -6.91 9.63 -1.88
CA GLU A 6 -7.47 8.39 -1.37
C GLU A 6 -8.60 7.91 -2.25
N TYR A 7 -8.72 6.61 -2.39
CA TYR A 7 -9.81 5.96 -3.11
C TYR A 7 -10.40 4.91 -2.20
N PRO A 8 -11.68 5.02 -1.84
CA PRO A 8 -12.31 4.02 -0.95
C PRO A 8 -12.23 2.64 -1.56
N VAL A 9 -11.87 1.68 -0.75
CA VAL A 9 -11.87 0.28 -1.19
C VAL A 9 -12.07 -0.57 0.05
N THR A 10 -12.80 -1.66 -0.10
CA THR A 10 -12.98 -2.61 0.97
C THR A 10 -12.45 -3.93 0.49
N ALA A 11 -11.34 -4.36 1.08
CA ALA A 11 -10.68 -5.56 0.63
C ALA A 11 -9.81 -6.11 1.74
N GLN A 12 -9.34 -7.33 1.54
CA GLN A 12 -8.39 -7.95 2.44
C GLN A 12 -7.14 -8.26 1.64
N VAL A 13 -5.99 -7.92 2.19
CA VAL A 13 -4.71 -8.23 1.58
C VAL A 13 -3.90 -9.08 2.55
N LYS A 14 -2.87 -9.71 2.05
CA LYS A 14 -1.98 -10.52 2.85
C LYS A 14 -0.57 -9.98 2.67
N THR A 15 0.17 -9.83 3.76
CA THR A 15 1.56 -9.39 3.68
C THR A 15 2.40 -10.48 3.04
N LEU A 16 3.31 -10.07 2.18
CA LEU A 16 4.21 -10.96 1.47
C LEU A 16 5.59 -11.01 2.10
N MET A 17 5.85 -10.09 3.03
CA MET A 17 7.13 -9.98 3.70
C MET A 17 6.88 -9.28 5.03
N GLU A 18 7.88 -9.27 5.89
CA GLU A 18 7.81 -8.43 7.09
C GLU A 18 7.71 -6.98 6.66
N VAL A 19 6.84 -6.24 7.31
CA VAL A 19 6.60 -4.85 6.93
C VAL A 19 6.14 -4.06 8.14
N TYR A 20 6.57 -2.79 8.19
CA TYR A 20 6.07 -1.86 9.19
C TYR A 20 4.83 -1.16 8.67
N THR A 21 3.84 -1.00 9.54
CA THR A 21 2.76 -0.08 9.25
C THR A 21 3.16 1.29 9.78
N ARG A 22 2.65 2.34 9.13
CA ARG A 22 3.03 3.72 9.45
C ARG A 22 1.83 4.52 9.90
N LYS A 23 2.04 5.42 10.83
CA LYS A 23 0.98 6.29 11.33
C LYS A 23 1.04 7.64 10.64
N GLU A 24 -0.11 8.29 10.53
CA GLU A 24 -0.24 9.68 10.11
C GLU A 24 -0.09 9.91 8.62
N HIS A 25 0.91 9.32 8.00
CA HIS A 25 1.15 9.53 6.56
C HIS A 25 1.62 8.25 5.94
N PRO A 26 1.28 8.03 4.67
CA PRO A 26 1.80 6.88 3.92
C PRO A 26 3.22 7.15 3.47
N SER A 27 4.16 6.98 4.39
CA SER A 27 5.55 7.34 4.16
C SER A 27 6.45 6.51 5.07
N VAL A 28 7.61 6.12 4.55
CA VAL A 28 8.59 5.40 5.37
C VAL A 28 9.24 6.31 6.41
N PHE A 29 8.99 7.61 6.31
CA PHE A 29 9.50 8.57 7.30
C PHE A 29 8.51 8.83 8.42
N SER A 30 7.30 8.28 8.31
CA SER A 30 6.29 8.44 9.35
C SER A 30 6.55 7.46 10.48
N PRO A 31 6.00 7.75 11.66
CA PRO A 31 6.18 6.86 12.81
C PRO A 31 5.68 5.45 12.52
N VAL A 32 6.35 4.48 13.06
CA VAL A 32 5.95 3.09 12.94
C VAL A 32 4.78 2.82 13.88
N ALA A 33 3.73 2.23 13.33
CA ALA A 33 2.57 1.84 14.14
C ALA A 33 2.73 0.42 14.65
N SER A 34 3.16 -0.50 13.79
CA SER A 34 3.35 -1.87 14.18
C SER A 34 4.23 -2.56 13.16
N GLU A 35 4.70 -3.73 13.50
CA GLU A 35 5.44 -4.58 12.59
C GLU A 35 4.63 -5.84 12.36
N LEU A 36 4.44 -6.20 11.09
CA LEU A 36 3.65 -7.35 10.72
C LEU A 36 4.54 -8.39 10.05
N PRO A 37 4.37 -9.66 10.39
CA PRO A 37 5.11 -10.73 9.71
C PRO A 37 4.51 -11.00 8.34
N ALA A 38 5.24 -11.76 7.54
CA ALA A 38 4.71 -12.23 6.27
C ALA A 38 3.52 -13.15 6.52
N GLY A 39 2.56 -13.14 5.61
CA GLY A 39 1.41 -14.01 5.70
C GLY A 39 0.27 -13.48 6.55
N ASN A 40 0.37 -12.26 7.03
CA ASN A 40 -0.65 -11.66 7.88
C ASN A 40 -1.75 -11.07 7.02
N ARG A 41 -3.00 -11.37 7.37
CA ARG A 41 -4.15 -10.84 6.61
C ARG A 41 -4.65 -9.58 7.26
N ILE A 42 -4.93 -8.58 6.41
CA ILE A 42 -5.32 -7.26 6.88
C ILE A 42 -6.48 -6.76 6.03
N ARG A 43 -7.49 -6.22 6.68
CA ARG A 43 -8.57 -5.55 5.98
C ARG A 43 -8.17 -4.11 5.76
N VAL A 44 -8.35 -3.61 4.53
CA VAL A 44 -7.98 -2.24 4.18
C VAL A 44 -9.22 -1.48 3.77
N GLN A 45 -9.19 -0.16 4.01
CA GLN A 45 -10.33 0.72 3.81
C GLN A 45 -10.16 1.66 2.64
N ALA A 46 -8.95 1.86 2.19
CA ALA A 46 -8.69 2.79 1.09
C ALA A 46 -7.37 2.44 0.42
N ALA A 47 -7.30 2.79 -0.85
CA ALA A 47 -6.05 2.81 -1.58
C ALA A 47 -5.58 4.25 -1.64
N VAL A 48 -4.31 4.49 -1.40
CA VAL A 48 -3.79 5.82 -1.16
C VAL A 48 -2.54 6.03 -1.99
N VAL A 49 -2.36 7.25 -2.49
CA VAL A 49 -1.12 7.61 -3.15
C VAL A 49 -0.27 8.38 -2.16
N GLY A 50 0.87 7.82 -1.80
CA GLY A 50 1.75 8.43 -0.82
C GLY A 50 3.17 8.52 -1.35
N ASP A 51 4.14 8.42 -0.46
CA ASP A 51 5.55 8.49 -0.87
C ASP A 51 5.94 7.22 -1.61
N ALA A 52 6.69 7.38 -2.67
CA ALA A 52 7.13 6.23 -3.45
C ALA A 52 8.18 5.44 -2.71
N VAL A 53 8.02 4.13 -2.69
CA VAL A 53 9.02 3.19 -2.20
C VAL A 53 9.37 2.31 -3.38
N GLN A 54 10.62 2.31 -3.76
CA GLN A 54 11.08 1.56 -4.93
C GLN A 54 10.25 1.88 -6.18
N GLY A 55 9.89 3.15 -6.32
CA GLY A 55 9.11 3.59 -7.46
C GLY A 55 7.62 3.37 -7.36
N ASN A 56 7.15 2.78 -6.27
CA ASN A 56 5.74 2.48 -6.09
C ASN A 56 5.15 3.40 -5.02
N PRO A 57 4.30 4.37 -5.41
CA PRO A 57 3.72 5.31 -4.44
C PRO A 57 2.40 4.84 -3.85
N HIS A 58 2.01 3.60 -4.10
CA HIS A 58 0.69 3.12 -3.71
C HIS A 58 0.75 2.47 -2.34
N TRP A 59 -0.18 2.89 -1.47
CA TRP A 59 -0.30 2.41 -0.11
C TRP A 59 -1.74 2.02 0.13
N TYR A 60 -1.99 1.29 1.20
CA TYR A 60 -3.34 1.02 1.69
C TYR A 60 -3.51 1.65 3.05
N ARG A 61 -4.70 2.17 3.32
CA ARG A 61 -5.04 2.65 4.64
C ARG A 61 -5.80 1.55 5.37
N ILE A 62 -5.34 1.23 6.56
CA ILE A 62 -5.91 0.13 7.34
C ILE A 62 -7.06 0.63 8.20
N ASP A 63 -6.84 1.74 8.91
CA ASP A 63 -7.86 2.36 9.72
C ASP A 63 -7.74 3.88 9.53
N GLU A 64 -8.15 4.66 10.51
CA GLU A 64 -8.19 6.11 10.32
C GLU A 64 -6.82 6.71 10.05
N ASP A 65 -5.78 6.08 10.54
CA ASP A 65 -4.50 6.74 10.69
C ASP A 65 -3.31 5.82 10.43
N THR A 66 -3.54 4.65 9.89
CA THR A 66 -2.48 3.66 9.74
C THR A 66 -2.41 3.19 8.30
N PHE A 67 -1.20 3.15 7.77
CA PHE A 67 -0.95 2.85 6.37
C PHE A 67 0.04 1.71 6.23
N ILE A 68 -0.11 0.96 5.14
CA ILE A 68 0.84 -0.09 4.79
C ILE A 68 1.16 0.02 3.31
N TRP A 69 2.43 -0.15 2.97
CA TRP A 69 2.87 -0.05 1.58
C TRP A 69 2.33 -1.22 0.78
N SER A 70 1.74 -0.93 -0.36
CA SER A 70 1.10 -1.97 -1.18
C SER A 70 2.10 -2.96 -1.76
N GLY A 71 3.34 -2.55 -1.94
CA GLY A 71 4.37 -3.44 -2.47
C GLY A 71 4.72 -4.59 -1.55
N ALA A 72 4.35 -4.51 -0.29
CA ALA A 72 4.57 -5.58 0.67
C ALA A 72 3.35 -6.48 0.83
N CYS A 73 2.33 -6.29 0.02
CA CYS A 73 1.04 -6.98 0.17
C CYS A 73 0.61 -7.61 -1.12
N THR A 74 -0.34 -8.55 -1.01
CA THR A 74 -1.01 -9.07 -2.19
C THR A 74 -1.77 -7.94 -2.86
N ARG A 75 -1.91 -8.06 -4.16
CA ARG A 75 -2.52 -7.01 -4.96
C ARG A 75 -4.03 -7.11 -4.91
N ILE A 76 -4.67 -5.95 -4.86
CA ILE A 76 -6.11 -5.85 -5.04
C ILE A 76 -6.33 -5.58 -6.53
N ASP A 77 -7.17 -6.38 -7.16
CA ASP A 77 -7.37 -6.27 -8.59
C ASP A 77 -8.84 -6.51 -8.91
N PRO A 78 -9.54 -5.55 -9.45
CA PRO A 78 -9.07 -4.20 -9.79
C PRO A 78 -8.98 -3.29 -8.58
N CYS A 79 -8.11 -2.32 -8.65
CA CYS A 79 -7.96 -1.34 -7.60
C CYS A 79 -8.12 0.06 -8.18
N PRO A 80 -9.03 0.86 -7.64
CA PRO A 80 -9.29 2.18 -8.22
C PRO A 80 -8.09 3.10 -8.29
N ALA A 81 -7.19 2.98 -7.31
CA ALA A 81 -6.02 3.85 -7.26
C ALA A 81 -4.96 3.47 -8.27
N PHE A 82 -5.04 2.27 -8.82
CA PHE A 82 -3.99 1.76 -9.70
C PHE A 82 -4.53 1.39 -11.07
N PRO A 83 -5.50 2.10 -11.58
CA PRO A 83 -6.27 1.53 -12.66
C PRO A 83 -5.48 1.23 -13.92
N PRO A 84 -5.44 2.04 -14.85
CA PRO A 84 -5.16 1.52 -16.18
C PRO A 84 -3.73 1.06 -16.33
N TYR A 85 -2.89 1.75 -15.68
CA TYR A 85 -1.49 1.42 -15.82
C TYR A 85 -1.12 0.17 -15.07
N THR A 86 -2.04 -0.36 -14.31
CA THR A 86 -1.71 -1.43 -13.41
C THR A 86 -1.02 -2.58 -14.10
N LYS A 87 -1.60 -3.10 -15.16
CA LYS A 87 -1.01 -4.28 -15.77
C LYS A 87 0.33 -3.99 -16.38
N VAL A 88 0.38 -2.96 -17.20
CA VAL A 88 1.61 -2.63 -17.90
C VAL A 88 2.66 -2.16 -16.91
N ASN A 89 2.28 -1.27 -16.03
CA ASN A 89 3.22 -0.70 -15.09
C ASN A 89 3.68 -1.68 -14.04
N TRP A 90 2.81 -2.61 -13.67
CA TRP A 90 3.22 -3.65 -12.75
C TRP A 90 4.33 -4.48 -13.33
N THR A 91 4.22 -4.81 -14.58
CA THR A 91 5.28 -5.55 -15.24
C THR A 91 6.58 -4.78 -15.21
N ALA A 92 6.52 -3.50 -15.54
CA ALA A 92 7.72 -2.65 -15.52
C ALA A 92 8.29 -2.55 -14.13
N VAL A 93 7.43 -2.33 -13.14
CA VAL A 93 7.87 -2.20 -11.76
C VAL A 93 8.54 -3.47 -11.28
N VAL A 94 7.99 -4.62 -11.62
CA VAL A 94 8.58 -5.89 -11.22
C VAL A 94 9.98 -6.03 -11.80
N PHE A 95 10.16 -5.65 -13.04
CA PHE A 95 11.47 -5.71 -13.64
C PHE A 95 12.44 -4.75 -12.97
N GLU A 96 11.98 -3.56 -12.65
CA GLU A 96 12.83 -2.56 -12.03
C GLU A 96 13.27 -2.94 -10.63
N VAL A 97 12.38 -3.56 -9.91
CA VAL A 97 12.66 -3.92 -8.52
C VAL A 97 13.71 -5.03 -8.45
N ARG A 98 13.79 -5.85 -9.46
CA ARG A 98 14.81 -6.87 -9.49
C ARG A 98 16.15 -6.31 -9.86
#